data_da4d12c78748d63c6149c92251496d85
#
_entry.id   da4d12c78748d63c6149c92251496d85
#
_cell.length_a   1.000
_cell.length_b   1.000
_cell.length_c   1.000
_cell.angle_alpha   90.00
_cell.angle_beta   90.00
_cell.angle_gamma   90.00
#
_symmetry.space_group_name_H-M   'P 1'
#
loop_
_entity.id
_entity.type
_entity.pdbx_description
1 polymer ?
#
loop_
_entity_poly.entity_id
_entity_poly.type
_entity_poly.pdbx_seq_one_letter_code
_entity_poly.pdbx_strand_id
1 'polypeptide(L)'
;MDRKTFLRTTVAGAAALVAAPGALVSCASPKEKKQPSVPLRLSFQEGVTPGETLAEKLDFMEKLGIVGFEPGGKGLAGRVQEIREALQGRDIQVSAICAGFDGFILAEDPAVKAQFDTSMREIVRAAGELGSTGVIMVPVFNWQNPALPHTLETRDYLCQQMHDLGEFALSCGTTVILEPLNRKEAFYLRLVGDAAAICRDAGSAGVKCMGDFWHMQEETSDYAAFMAAGPYLQHVHIASRGNRVMPGEDGDKDCYTDGFRALKELGYPNYVSFECGCRSDDRAATLTAAVDLLRKQWDEA
;
A
#
# COMPACT_ATOMS: atom_id res chain seq x y z
N MET A 1 -17.20 -43.03 6.54
CA MET A 1 -16.63 -43.19 7.90
C MET A 1 -17.54 -42.44 8.86
N ASP A 2 -18.18 -43.10 9.81
CA ASP A 2 -19.18 -42.55 10.72
C ASP A 2 -18.51 -41.70 11.81
N ARG A 3 -19.16 -40.61 12.22
CA ARG A 3 -18.70 -39.66 13.25
C ARG A 3 -18.33 -40.31 14.57
N LYS A 4 -18.90 -41.50 14.89
CA LYS A 4 -18.63 -42.28 16.11
C LYS A 4 -17.30 -43.05 16.04
N THR A 5 -16.80 -43.35 14.84
CA THR A 5 -15.54 -44.07 14.63
C THR A 5 -14.33 -43.13 14.73
N PHE A 6 -14.50 -41.84 14.39
CA PHE A 6 -13.42 -40.84 14.49
C PHE A 6 -13.08 -40.50 15.92
N LEU A 7 -14.06 -40.50 16.83
CA LEU A 7 -13.85 -40.18 18.27
C LEU A 7 -13.27 -41.31 19.09
N ARG A 8 -13.20 -42.54 18.56
CA ARG A 8 -12.65 -43.71 19.28
C ARG A 8 -11.16 -43.95 19.03
N THR A 9 -10.58 -43.33 18.04
CA THR A 9 -9.16 -43.54 17.67
C THR A 9 -8.20 -42.53 18.33
N THR A 10 -8.73 -41.52 19.04
CA THR A 10 -7.92 -40.46 19.67
C THR A 10 -7.71 -40.62 21.18
N VAL A 11 -8.17 -41.75 21.81
CA VAL A 11 -8.09 -41.96 23.29
C VAL A 11 -7.16 -43.12 23.68
N ALA A 12 -6.44 -43.71 22.76
CA ALA A 12 -5.53 -44.86 23.07
C ALA A 12 -4.04 -44.47 22.91
N GLY A 13 -3.60 -43.42 23.58
CA GLY A 13 -2.20 -42.95 23.50
C GLY A 13 -1.71 -42.19 24.71
N ALA A 14 -2.23 -42.49 25.91
CA ALA A 14 -1.74 -41.84 27.13
C ALA A 14 -1.68 -42.84 28.30
N ALA A 15 -0.59 -43.58 28.40
CA ALA A 15 -0.14 -44.15 29.68
C ALA A 15 1.24 -44.79 29.52
N ALA A 16 2.29 -44.06 29.82
CA ALA A 16 3.53 -44.53 30.49
C ALA A 16 4.48 -43.32 30.64
N LEU A 17 4.30 -42.54 31.68
CA LEU A 17 5.36 -41.63 32.17
C LEU A 17 5.76 -42.14 33.57
N VAL A 18 6.87 -42.86 33.61
CA VAL A 18 7.59 -43.23 34.83
C VAL A 18 8.18 -41.95 35.41
N ALA A 19 7.86 -41.69 36.67
CA ALA A 19 8.37 -40.56 37.43
C ALA A 19 9.87 -40.72 37.70
N ALA A 20 10.68 -39.77 37.29
CA ALA A 20 12.01 -39.51 37.81
C ALA A 20 11.99 -38.13 38.51
N PRO A 21 12.56 -38.02 39.74
CA PRO A 21 12.52 -36.77 40.50
C PRO A 21 13.65 -35.84 40.06
N GLY A 22 13.29 -34.59 39.78
CA GLY A 22 14.23 -33.47 39.90
C GLY A 22 14.93 -32.98 38.66
N ALA A 23 14.20 -32.33 37.77
CA ALA A 23 14.76 -31.21 36.99
C ALA A 23 13.63 -30.21 36.76
N LEU A 24 13.60 -29.15 37.55
CA LEU A 24 12.85 -27.93 37.23
C LEU A 24 13.48 -27.36 35.96
N VAL A 25 12.96 -27.75 34.82
CA VAL A 25 13.24 -27.00 33.56
C VAL A 25 12.52 -25.66 33.71
N SER A 26 13.27 -24.67 34.13
CA SER A 26 12.84 -23.27 34.01
C SER A 26 12.56 -23.01 32.52
N CYS A 27 11.28 -22.98 32.17
CA CYS A 27 10.85 -22.40 30.89
C CYS A 27 11.14 -20.89 30.96
N ALA A 28 12.38 -20.52 30.70
CA ALA A 28 12.70 -19.16 30.38
C ALA A 28 11.91 -18.84 29.09
N SER A 29 10.89 -18.00 29.20
CA SER A 29 10.20 -17.42 28.05
C SER A 29 11.27 -16.89 27.09
N PRO A 30 11.18 -17.19 25.78
CA PRO A 30 12.11 -16.60 24.82
C PRO A 30 12.04 -15.09 25.04
N LYS A 31 13.16 -14.44 25.34
CA LYS A 31 13.24 -12.99 25.31
C LYS A 31 12.79 -12.58 23.91
N GLU A 32 11.66 -11.92 23.81
CA GLU A 32 11.23 -11.25 22.59
C GLU A 32 12.44 -10.43 22.11
N LYS A 33 12.99 -10.83 20.98
CA LYS A 33 13.96 -9.99 20.28
C LYS A 33 13.16 -8.75 19.88
N LYS A 34 13.38 -7.62 20.56
CA LYS A 34 12.88 -6.34 20.08
C LYS A 34 13.28 -6.23 18.61
N GLN A 35 12.29 -6.28 17.71
CA GLN A 35 12.54 -5.95 16.31
C GLN A 35 13.10 -4.51 16.27
N PRO A 36 14.06 -4.22 15.38
CA PRO A 36 14.52 -2.86 15.22
C PRO A 36 13.33 -1.96 14.90
N SER A 37 13.20 -0.86 15.65
CA SER A 37 12.11 0.09 15.42
C SER A 37 12.23 0.69 14.02
N VAL A 38 11.25 0.41 13.16
CA VAL A 38 11.17 1.01 11.82
C VAL A 38 10.69 2.44 11.98
N PRO A 39 11.34 3.45 11.38
CA PRO A 39 10.87 4.81 11.43
C PRO A 39 9.62 5.00 10.56
N LEU A 40 8.69 5.86 11.00
CA LEU A 40 7.58 6.31 10.15
C LEU A 40 8.12 7.23 9.06
N ARG A 41 7.98 6.83 7.81
CA ARG A 41 8.38 7.62 6.64
C ARG A 41 7.13 8.21 5.98
N LEU A 42 6.87 9.48 6.26
CA LEU A 42 5.71 10.17 5.67
C LEU A 42 6.03 10.71 4.29
N SER A 43 5.01 10.68 3.43
CA SER A 43 5.00 11.21 2.07
C SER A 43 3.75 12.03 1.84
N PHE A 44 3.80 12.98 0.92
CA PHE A 44 2.64 13.73 0.47
C PHE A 44 2.45 13.61 -1.04
N GLN A 45 1.20 13.41 -1.45
CA GLN A 45 0.83 13.69 -2.85
C GLN A 45 1.02 15.18 -3.15
N GLU A 46 1.42 15.47 -4.40
CA GLU A 46 1.69 16.83 -4.85
C GLU A 46 0.51 17.80 -4.61
N GLY A 47 -0.72 17.31 -4.79
CA GLY A 47 -1.96 18.09 -4.61
C GLY A 47 -2.34 18.37 -3.15
N VAL A 48 -1.76 17.63 -2.22
CA VAL A 48 -2.02 17.79 -0.77
C VAL A 48 -1.21 18.94 -0.19
N THR A 49 -0.01 19.15 -0.69
CA THR A 49 0.97 20.10 -0.16
C THR A 49 0.63 21.55 -0.55
N PRO A 50 0.65 22.51 0.39
CA PRO A 50 0.49 23.92 0.06
C PRO A 50 1.73 24.44 -0.69
N GLY A 51 1.54 25.42 -1.57
CA GLY A 51 2.55 26.07 -2.41
C GLY A 51 2.07 26.19 -3.86
N GLU A 52 2.50 27.22 -4.54
CA GLU A 52 2.17 27.47 -5.94
C GLU A 52 3.14 26.73 -6.88
N THR A 53 4.41 26.63 -6.50
CA THR A 53 5.45 25.96 -7.24
C THR A 53 5.86 24.65 -6.59
N LEU A 54 6.47 23.73 -7.34
CA LEU A 54 7.01 22.49 -6.80
C LEU A 54 8.07 22.76 -5.71
N ALA A 55 8.92 23.76 -5.91
CA ALA A 55 9.94 24.15 -4.93
C ALA A 55 9.31 24.57 -3.58
N GLU A 56 8.27 25.43 -3.61
CA GLU A 56 7.57 25.86 -2.38
C GLU A 56 6.92 24.66 -1.66
N LYS A 57 6.33 23.73 -2.41
CA LYS A 57 5.76 22.51 -1.85
C LYS A 57 6.83 21.66 -1.14
N LEU A 58 7.97 21.45 -1.78
CA LEU A 58 9.08 20.70 -1.21
C LEU A 58 9.67 21.41 0.01
N ASP A 59 9.80 22.75 -0.01
CA ASP A 59 10.23 23.54 1.15
C ASP A 59 9.30 23.36 2.35
N PHE A 60 7.98 23.30 2.11
CA PHE A 60 7.01 23.02 3.15
C PHE A 60 7.15 21.59 3.69
N MET A 61 7.35 20.61 2.82
CA MET A 61 7.56 19.22 3.21
C MET A 61 8.80 19.07 4.09
N GLU A 62 9.92 19.69 3.72
CA GLU A 62 11.16 19.67 4.50
C GLU A 62 10.97 20.25 5.92
N LYS A 63 10.24 21.36 6.05
CA LYS A 63 9.91 21.97 7.37
C LYS A 63 9.17 21.01 8.29
N LEU A 64 8.36 20.12 7.72
CA LEU A 64 7.63 19.10 8.47
C LEU A 64 8.41 17.79 8.62
N GLY A 65 9.62 17.68 8.06
CA GLY A 65 10.41 16.44 8.07
C GLY A 65 9.76 15.32 7.26
N ILE A 66 9.05 15.68 6.18
CA ILE A 66 8.49 14.74 5.21
C ILE A 66 9.61 14.29 4.28
N VAL A 67 9.72 12.99 4.04
CA VAL A 67 10.82 12.38 3.28
C VAL A 67 10.37 11.72 1.97
N GLY A 68 9.07 11.74 1.69
CA GLY A 68 8.47 11.20 0.46
C GLY A 68 7.67 12.25 -0.31
N PHE A 69 7.79 12.24 -1.64
CA PHE A 69 6.98 13.03 -2.57
C PHE A 69 6.29 12.09 -3.55
N GLU A 70 4.99 12.26 -3.74
CA GLU A 70 4.18 11.42 -4.62
C GLU A 70 3.54 12.25 -5.73
N PRO A 71 4.17 12.34 -6.92
CA PRO A 71 3.59 13.00 -8.08
C PRO A 71 2.54 12.13 -8.76
N GLY A 72 1.62 12.77 -9.49
CA GLY A 72 0.70 12.09 -10.39
C GLY A 72 1.37 11.58 -11.66
N GLY A 73 0.87 10.44 -12.20
CA GLY A 73 1.43 9.81 -13.40
C GLY A 73 1.07 10.52 -14.71
N LYS A 74 -0.03 11.27 -14.75
CA LYS A 74 -0.47 11.96 -16.00
C LYS A 74 0.56 13.01 -16.45
N GLY A 75 1.15 12.78 -17.64
CA GLY A 75 2.18 13.67 -18.20
C GLY A 75 3.54 13.61 -17.47
N LEU A 76 3.77 12.61 -16.61
CA LEU A 76 4.98 12.49 -15.77
C LEU A 76 6.26 12.49 -16.62
N ALA A 77 6.27 11.83 -17.76
CA ALA A 77 7.44 11.76 -18.65
C ALA A 77 7.98 13.14 -19.02
N GLY A 78 7.09 14.12 -19.24
CA GLY A 78 7.47 15.52 -19.52
C GLY A 78 7.98 16.29 -18.31
N ARG A 79 7.84 15.76 -17.08
CA ARG A 79 8.19 16.40 -15.81
C ARG A 79 9.41 15.80 -15.10
N VAL A 80 9.98 14.74 -15.65
CA VAL A 80 11.10 14.02 -15.01
C VAL A 80 12.25 14.96 -14.67
N GLN A 81 12.65 15.82 -15.60
CA GLN A 81 13.76 16.75 -15.38
C GLN A 81 13.40 17.82 -14.32
N GLU A 82 12.21 18.41 -14.39
CA GLU A 82 11.69 19.37 -13.39
C GLU A 82 11.75 18.78 -11.98
N ILE A 83 11.23 17.55 -11.82
CA ILE A 83 11.16 16.89 -10.50
C ILE A 83 12.58 16.56 -10.00
N ARG A 84 13.45 16.05 -10.86
CA ARG A 84 14.86 15.77 -10.49
C ARG A 84 15.58 17.02 -9.99
N GLU A 85 15.44 18.13 -10.72
CA GLU A 85 16.07 19.41 -10.38
C GLU A 85 15.52 19.94 -9.06
N ALA A 86 14.19 19.87 -8.87
CA ALA A 86 13.55 20.32 -7.63
C ALA A 86 13.93 19.48 -6.41
N LEU A 87 14.23 18.19 -6.58
CA LEU A 87 14.66 17.29 -5.49
C LEU A 87 16.17 17.33 -5.23
N GLN A 88 16.95 17.96 -6.08
CA GLN A 88 18.41 17.98 -5.94
C GLN A 88 18.84 18.63 -4.62
N GLY A 89 19.62 17.90 -3.81
CA GLY A 89 20.13 18.38 -2.52
C GLY A 89 19.14 18.30 -1.36
N ARG A 90 17.95 17.69 -1.57
CA ARG A 90 16.92 17.48 -0.55
C ARG A 90 16.93 16.02 -0.06
N ASP A 91 16.51 15.80 1.17
CA ASP A 91 16.33 14.45 1.73
C ASP A 91 14.95 13.84 1.35
N ILE A 92 14.23 14.46 0.41
CA ILE A 92 12.96 14.00 -0.12
C ILE A 92 13.20 13.14 -1.36
N GLN A 93 12.53 11.97 -1.41
CA GLN A 93 12.59 11.06 -2.56
C GLN A 93 11.20 10.85 -3.15
N VAL A 94 11.12 10.44 -4.41
CA VAL A 94 9.83 10.05 -4.99
C VAL A 94 9.39 8.73 -4.37
N SER A 95 8.29 8.78 -3.60
CA SER A 95 7.78 7.63 -2.84
C SER A 95 7.07 6.61 -3.73
N ALA A 96 6.10 7.06 -4.50
CA ALA A 96 5.36 6.30 -5.50
C ALA A 96 4.86 7.28 -6.58
N ILE A 97 4.31 6.75 -7.67
CA ILE A 97 3.59 7.54 -8.67
C ILE A 97 2.11 7.20 -8.57
N CYS A 98 1.26 8.21 -8.33
CA CYS A 98 -0.17 8.00 -8.21
C CYS A 98 -0.82 7.93 -9.60
N ALA A 99 -1.22 6.71 -10.00
CA ALA A 99 -2.03 6.41 -11.20
C ALA A 99 -1.70 7.30 -12.44
N GLY A 100 -2.72 7.77 -13.19
CA GLY A 100 -2.56 8.73 -14.27
C GLY A 100 -2.49 8.14 -15.67
N PHE A 101 -2.65 6.81 -15.81
CA PHE A 101 -2.74 6.10 -17.09
C PHE A 101 -4.10 6.30 -17.77
N ASP A 102 -4.13 6.13 -19.09
CA ASP A 102 -5.35 6.10 -19.90
C ASP A 102 -5.82 4.65 -20.08
N GLY A 103 -7.12 4.44 -20.33
CA GLY A 103 -7.70 3.10 -20.43
C GLY A 103 -7.68 2.32 -19.11
N PHE A 104 -7.80 1.00 -19.20
CA PHE A 104 -7.69 0.10 -18.03
C PHE A 104 -7.36 -1.34 -18.46
N ILE A 105 -6.74 -2.10 -17.54
CA ILE A 105 -6.11 -3.39 -17.86
C ILE A 105 -7.10 -4.49 -18.21
N LEU A 106 -8.32 -4.48 -17.66
CA LEU A 106 -9.37 -5.46 -17.91
C LEU A 106 -10.46 -4.96 -18.84
N ALA A 107 -10.13 -4.05 -19.78
CA ALA A 107 -11.07 -3.60 -20.80
C ALA A 107 -11.43 -4.74 -21.76
N GLU A 108 -12.73 -4.88 -22.11
CA GLU A 108 -13.16 -5.78 -23.19
C GLU A 108 -12.74 -5.23 -24.55
N ASP A 109 -12.70 -3.90 -24.72
CA ASP A 109 -12.25 -3.27 -25.94
C ASP A 109 -10.72 -3.29 -26.04
N PRO A 110 -10.14 -3.99 -27.05
CA PRO A 110 -8.69 -4.03 -27.24
C PRO A 110 -8.04 -2.65 -27.44
N ALA A 111 -8.78 -1.65 -27.96
CA ALA A 111 -8.25 -0.30 -28.16
C ALA A 111 -8.08 0.43 -26.80
N VAL A 112 -9.02 0.25 -25.89
CA VAL A 112 -8.92 0.78 -24.50
C VAL A 112 -7.81 0.09 -23.74
N LYS A 113 -7.66 -1.23 -23.88
CA LYS A 113 -6.54 -1.98 -23.30
C LYS A 113 -5.19 -1.50 -23.84
N ALA A 114 -5.09 -1.24 -25.16
CA ALA A 114 -3.86 -0.74 -25.78
C ALA A 114 -3.49 0.70 -25.29
N GLN A 115 -4.47 1.52 -24.99
CA GLN A 115 -4.25 2.84 -24.35
C GLN A 115 -3.62 2.65 -22.96
N PHE A 116 -4.15 1.72 -22.17
CA PHE A 116 -3.58 1.37 -20.87
C PHE A 116 -2.12 0.92 -21.01
N ASP A 117 -1.85 -0.04 -21.89
CA ASP A 117 -0.52 -0.60 -22.07
C ASP A 117 0.52 0.46 -22.46
N THR A 118 0.11 1.39 -23.32
CA THR A 118 1.00 2.45 -23.78
C THR A 118 1.28 3.46 -22.68
N SER A 119 0.25 4.02 -22.08
CA SER A 119 0.37 5.06 -21.07
C SER A 119 1.01 4.55 -19.78
N MET A 120 0.64 3.34 -19.34
CA MET A 120 1.21 2.73 -18.14
C MET A 120 2.71 2.47 -18.30
N ARG A 121 3.15 1.96 -19.46
CA ARG A 121 4.59 1.74 -19.72
C ARG A 121 5.38 3.05 -19.82
N GLU A 122 4.77 4.14 -20.30
CA GLU A 122 5.38 5.46 -20.29
C GLU A 122 5.59 5.96 -18.85
N ILE A 123 4.57 5.84 -18.00
CA ILE A 123 4.65 6.20 -16.58
C ILE A 123 5.70 5.36 -15.85
N VAL A 124 5.73 4.04 -16.08
CA VAL A 124 6.71 3.13 -15.46
C VAL A 124 8.14 3.52 -15.81
N ARG A 125 8.44 3.90 -17.08
CA ARG A 125 9.79 4.40 -17.44
C ARG A 125 10.15 5.66 -16.67
N ALA A 126 9.24 6.64 -16.65
CA ALA A 126 9.45 7.88 -15.92
C ALA A 126 9.61 7.64 -14.40
N ALA A 127 8.84 6.71 -13.82
CA ALA A 127 8.97 6.31 -12.42
C ALA A 127 10.35 5.72 -12.11
N GLY A 128 10.85 4.85 -12.99
CA GLY A 128 12.20 4.29 -12.87
C GLY A 128 13.28 5.36 -12.95
N GLU A 129 13.15 6.32 -13.88
CA GLU A 129 14.07 7.46 -14.00
C GLU A 129 14.08 8.34 -12.74
N LEU A 130 12.97 8.45 -12.04
CA LEU A 130 12.82 9.21 -10.79
C LEU A 130 13.23 8.40 -9.54
N GLY A 131 13.56 7.13 -9.67
CA GLY A 131 13.86 6.25 -8.54
C GLY A 131 12.66 5.97 -7.64
N SER A 132 11.45 6.06 -8.18
CA SER A 132 10.21 5.77 -7.44
C SER A 132 10.12 4.30 -7.02
N THR A 133 9.51 4.02 -5.86
CA THR A 133 9.32 2.63 -5.40
C THR A 133 8.30 1.87 -6.25
N GLY A 134 7.39 2.56 -6.96
CA GLY A 134 6.42 1.93 -7.85
C GLY A 134 5.40 2.88 -8.44
N VAL A 135 4.63 2.36 -9.38
CA VAL A 135 3.48 3.04 -10.01
C VAL A 135 2.20 2.40 -9.51
N ILE A 136 1.35 3.19 -8.86
CA ILE A 136 0.06 2.76 -8.32
C ILE A 136 -0.93 2.59 -9.46
N MET A 137 -1.68 1.48 -9.44
CA MET A 137 -2.73 1.23 -10.41
C MET A 137 -3.93 0.50 -9.80
N VAL A 138 -5.11 0.87 -10.28
CA VAL A 138 -6.37 0.19 -10.02
C VAL A 138 -6.74 -0.62 -11.27
N PRO A 139 -7.05 -1.92 -11.17
CA PRO A 139 -7.38 -2.74 -12.34
C PRO A 139 -8.61 -2.24 -13.10
N VAL A 140 -9.69 -1.94 -12.42
CA VAL A 140 -10.94 -1.40 -12.98
C VAL A 140 -11.73 -0.64 -11.92
N PHE A 141 -12.15 0.57 -12.26
CA PHE A 141 -13.13 1.33 -11.49
C PHE A 141 -14.57 1.00 -11.88
N ASN A 142 -15.54 1.24 -10.99
CA ASN A 142 -16.96 0.98 -11.24
C ASN A 142 -17.56 1.71 -12.46
N TRP A 143 -16.95 2.81 -12.86
CA TRP A 143 -17.41 3.62 -14.02
C TRP A 143 -16.74 3.26 -15.34
N GLN A 144 -15.76 2.33 -15.33
CA GLN A 144 -15.06 1.85 -16.52
C GLN A 144 -15.78 0.64 -17.12
N ASN A 145 -16.41 0.82 -18.27
CA ASN A 145 -17.20 -0.20 -18.95
C ASN A 145 -17.01 -0.13 -20.48
N PRO A 146 -17.11 -1.25 -21.23
CA PRO A 146 -17.26 -2.61 -20.70
C PRO A 146 -15.95 -3.17 -20.15
N ALA A 147 -16.04 -3.92 -19.05
CA ALA A 147 -14.93 -4.58 -18.39
C ALA A 147 -15.13 -6.10 -18.35
N LEU A 148 -14.04 -6.85 -18.42
CA LEU A 148 -14.04 -8.31 -18.28
C LEU A 148 -14.72 -8.73 -16.96
N PRO A 149 -15.56 -9.78 -16.97
CA PRO A 149 -16.36 -10.19 -15.82
C PRO A 149 -15.48 -10.81 -14.71
N HIS A 150 -16.03 -10.90 -13.49
CA HIS A 150 -15.38 -11.58 -12.36
C HIS A 150 -15.41 -13.11 -12.53
N THR A 151 -14.45 -13.67 -13.27
CA THR A 151 -14.27 -15.10 -13.46
C THR A 151 -12.83 -15.52 -13.11
N LEU A 152 -12.60 -16.82 -13.00
CA LEU A 152 -11.24 -17.36 -12.82
C LEU A 152 -10.36 -17.04 -14.04
N GLU A 153 -10.91 -17.13 -15.23
CA GLU A 153 -10.20 -16.83 -16.48
C GLU A 153 -9.75 -15.37 -16.53
N THR A 154 -10.60 -14.43 -16.08
CA THR A 154 -10.24 -13.01 -15.98
C THR A 154 -9.14 -12.80 -14.92
N ARG A 155 -9.21 -13.54 -13.81
CA ARG A 155 -8.17 -13.47 -12.78
C ARG A 155 -6.83 -13.99 -13.30
N ASP A 156 -6.83 -15.14 -13.99
CA ASP A 156 -5.62 -15.72 -14.57
C ASP A 156 -5.03 -14.80 -15.64
N TYR A 157 -5.89 -14.20 -16.46
CA TYR A 157 -5.49 -13.17 -17.42
C TYR A 157 -4.86 -11.97 -16.73
N LEU A 158 -5.47 -11.43 -15.66
CA LEU A 158 -4.89 -10.32 -14.88
C LEU A 158 -3.52 -10.70 -14.31
N CYS A 159 -3.37 -11.89 -13.73
CA CYS A 159 -2.09 -12.34 -13.19
C CYS A 159 -1.00 -12.39 -14.29
N GLN A 160 -1.32 -12.87 -15.49
CA GLN A 160 -0.39 -12.87 -16.60
C GLN A 160 -0.01 -11.46 -17.05
N GLN A 161 -1.01 -10.56 -17.19
CA GLN A 161 -0.74 -9.17 -17.55
C GLN A 161 0.11 -8.46 -16.49
N MET A 162 -0.14 -8.73 -15.22
CA MET A 162 0.66 -8.18 -14.12
C MET A 162 2.07 -8.75 -14.11
N HIS A 163 2.25 -10.06 -14.43
CA HIS A 163 3.60 -10.63 -14.62
C HIS A 163 4.40 -9.83 -15.64
N ASP A 164 3.85 -9.68 -16.86
CA ASP A 164 4.54 -9.01 -17.97
C ASP A 164 4.84 -7.54 -17.66
N LEU A 165 3.90 -6.85 -17.00
CA LEU A 165 4.07 -5.46 -16.60
C LEU A 165 5.09 -5.33 -15.43
N GLY A 166 5.08 -6.28 -14.49
CA GLY A 166 6.04 -6.35 -13.38
C GLY A 166 7.47 -6.56 -13.86
N GLU A 167 7.69 -7.51 -14.78
CA GLU A 167 9.01 -7.74 -15.39
C GLU A 167 9.51 -6.49 -16.14
N PHE A 168 8.59 -5.81 -16.85
CA PHE A 168 8.91 -4.54 -17.49
C PHE A 168 9.29 -3.47 -16.46
N ALA A 169 8.55 -3.35 -15.36
CA ALA A 169 8.84 -2.39 -14.30
C ALA A 169 10.21 -2.65 -13.65
N LEU A 170 10.55 -3.91 -13.38
CA LEU A 170 11.89 -4.28 -12.89
C LEU A 170 12.99 -3.87 -13.87
N SER A 171 12.78 -4.03 -15.17
CA SER A 171 13.74 -3.59 -16.19
C SER A 171 13.96 -2.08 -16.20
N CYS A 172 12.99 -1.31 -15.71
CA CYS A 172 13.06 0.14 -15.52
C CYS A 172 13.58 0.55 -14.13
N GLY A 173 13.81 -0.39 -13.20
CA GLY A 173 14.26 -0.11 -11.84
C GLY A 173 13.16 0.33 -10.87
N THR A 174 11.91 -0.06 -11.13
CA THR A 174 10.74 0.27 -10.30
C THR A 174 9.79 -0.93 -10.19
N THR A 175 8.60 -0.76 -9.61
CA THR A 175 7.55 -1.79 -9.49
C THR A 175 6.20 -1.27 -9.95
N VAL A 176 5.21 -2.15 -10.03
CA VAL A 176 3.79 -1.79 -10.19
C VAL A 176 3.06 -2.17 -8.92
N ILE A 177 2.24 -1.28 -8.41
CA ILE A 177 1.57 -1.40 -7.11
C ILE A 177 0.06 -1.48 -7.32
N LEU A 178 -0.53 -2.65 -7.07
CA LEU A 178 -1.97 -2.84 -7.11
C LEU A 178 -2.64 -2.16 -5.92
N GLU A 179 -3.60 -1.29 -6.20
CA GLU A 179 -4.42 -0.63 -5.21
C GLU A 179 -5.82 -1.24 -5.16
N PRO A 180 -6.20 -1.88 -4.04
CA PRO A 180 -7.59 -2.23 -3.77
C PRO A 180 -8.35 -1.01 -3.25
N LEU A 181 -9.54 -0.77 -3.80
CA LEU A 181 -10.40 0.33 -3.41
C LEU A 181 -11.69 -0.16 -2.74
N ASN A 182 -12.35 0.73 -2.00
CA ASN A 182 -13.67 0.45 -1.43
C ASN A 182 -14.71 0.09 -2.51
N ARG A 183 -15.79 -0.58 -2.11
CA ARG A 183 -16.83 -1.10 -3.01
C ARG A 183 -17.54 -0.05 -3.86
N LYS A 184 -17.52 1.22 -3.45
CA LYS A 184 -18.16 2.31 -4.22
C LYS A 184 -17.33 2.70 -5.44
N GLU A 185 -16.02 2.43 -5.40
CA GLU A 185 -15.10 2.84 -6.45
C GLU A 185 -14.53 1.67 -7.25
N ALA A 186 -14.22 0.55 -6.60
CA ALA A 186 -13.64 -0.61 -7.27
C ALA A 186 -14.70 -1.54 -7.86
N PHE A 187 -14.58 -1.80 -9.17
CA PHE A 187 -15.27 -2.90 -9.80
C PHE A 187 -14.60 -4.23 -9.44
N TYR A 188 -13.28 -4.34 -9.60
CA TYR A 188 -12.60 -5.64 -9.57
C TYR A 188 -11.89 -5.95 -8.25
N LEU A 189 -11.07 -5.06 -7.70
CA LEU A 189 -10.16 -5.34 -6.59
C LEU A 189 -10.52 -4.48 -5.37
N ARG A 190 -10.80 -5.13 -4.22
CA ARG A 190 -11.38 -4.45 -3.05
C ARG A 190 -10.64 -4.68 -1.73
N LEU A 191 -9.93 -5.80 -1.59
CA LEU A 191 -9.26 -6.17 -0.35
C LEU A 191 -7.75 -6.29 -0.56
N VAL A 192 -6.99 -5.87 0.44
CA VAL A 192 -5.51 -5.92 0.42
C VAL A 192 -5.01 -7.36 0.30
N GLY A 193 -5.66 -8.30 0.98
CA GLY A 193 -5.33 -9.73 0.88
C GLY A 193 -5.54 -10.30 -0.54
N ASP A 194 -6.57 -9.84 -1.26
CA ASP A 194 -6.81 -10.25 -2.65
C ASP A 194 -5.75 -9.67 -3.60
N ALA A 195 -5.34 -8.41 -3.36
CA ALA A 195 -4.23 -7.80 -4.10
C ALA A 195 -2.92 -8.56 -3.89
N ALA A 196 -2.62 -8.93 -2.65
CA ALA A 196 -1.45 -9.75 -2.34
C ALA A 196 -1.49 -11.14 -2.99
N ALA A 197 -2.68 -11.76 -3.08
CA ALA A 197 -2.85 -13.03 -3.78
C ALA A 197 -2.56 -12.89 -5.28
N ILE A 198 -2.99 -11.78 -5.92
CA ILE A 198 -2.64 -11.49 -7.32
C ILE A 198 -1.13 -11.29 -7.47
N CYS A 199 -0.49 -10.54 -6.56
CA CYS A 199 0.97 -10.34 -6.59
C CYS A 199 1.72 -11.68 -6.53
N ARG A 200 1.32 -12.56 -5.62
CA ARG A 200 1.89 -13.91 -5.48
C ARG A 200 1.72 -14.72 -6.76
N ASP A 201 0.51 -14.75 -7.31
CA ASP A 201 0.14 -15.62 -8.43
C ASP A 201 0.65 -15.07 -9.78
N ALA A 202 0.88 -13.76 -9.89
CA ALA A 202 1.61 -13.15 -10.99
C ALA A 202 3.08 -13.61 -11.07
N GLY A 203 3.70 -13.96 -9.94
CA GLY A 203 5.02 -14.58 -9.92
C GLY A 203 6.18 -13.66 -10.36
N SER A 204 6.00 -12.34 -10.34
CA SER A 204 7.04 -11.34 -10.62
C SER A 204 7.34 -10.52 -9.35
N ALA A 205 8.61 -10.29 -9.06
CA ALA A 205 9.04 -9.42 -7.96
C ALA A 205 8.67 -7.95 -8.19
N GLY A 206 8.39 -7.58 -9.44
CA GLY A 206 7.95 -6.25 -9.85
C GLY A 206 6.47 -5.97 -9.61
N VAL A 207 5.68 -6.96 -9.14
CA VAL A 207 4.27 -6.78 -8.80
C VAL A 207 4.12 -6.71 -7.30
N LYS A 208 3.58 -5.60 -6.84
CA LYS A 208 3.38 -5.26 -5.43
C LYS A 208 1.94 -4.81 -5.21
N CYS A 209 1.58 -4.63 -3.94
CA CYS A 209 0.29 -4.08 -3.56
C CYS A 209 0.43 -3.00 -2.48
N MET A 210 -0.66 -2.34 -2.22
CA MET A 210 -0.77 -1.34 -1.17
C MET A 210 -2.07 -1.48 -0.39
N GLY A 211 -2.19 -0.72 0.68
CA GLY A 211 -3.45 -0.45 1.34
C GLY A 211 -3.64 1.04 1.56
N ASP A 212 -4.86 1.50 1.41
CA ASP A 212 -5.27 2.86 1.76
C ASP A 212 -6.21 2.79 2.96
N PHE A 213 -5.82 3.43 4.04
CA PHE A 213 -6.61 3.45 5.27
C PHE A 213 -8.05 3.92 5.07
N TRP A 214 -8.31 4.79 4.10
CA TRP A 214 -9.66 5.21 3.78
C TRP A 214 -10.43 4.16 2.96
N HIS A 215 -9.77 3.45 2.04
CA HIS A 215 -10.39 2.39 1.26
C HIS A 215 -10.60 1.09 2.04
N MET A 216 -9.84 0.84 3.10
CA MET A 216 -9.85 -0.40 3.88
C MET A 216 -11.07 -0.54 4.82
N GLN A 217 -12.19 0.12 4.52
CA GLN A 217 -13.41 0.11 5.36
C GLN A 217 -14.11 -1.26 5.42
N GLU A 218 -13.85 -2.14 4.47
CA GLU A 218 -14.44 -3.48 4.39
C GLU A 218 -13.50 -4.57 4.94
N GLU A 219 -12.28 -4.21 5.35
CA GLU A 219 -11.34 -5.13 5.96
C GLU A 219 -11.77 -5.50 7.39
N THR A 220 -11.39 -6.69 7.84
CA THR A 220 -11.68 -7.15 9.22
C THR A 220 -11.00 -6.25 10.25
N SER A 221 -9.75 -5.87 9.99
CA SER A 221 -8.97 -4.85 10.67
C SER A 221 -7.81 -4.42 9.77
N ASP A 222 -7.26 -3.23 9.99
CA ASP A 222 -6.08 -2.74 9.27
C ASP A 222 -4.88 -3.65 9.53
N TYR A 223 -4.73 -4.12 10.77
CA TYR A 223 -3.67 -5.06 11.14
C TYR A 223 -3.73 -6.33 10.29
N ALA A 224 -4.91 -6.97 10.21
CA ALA A 224 -5.07 -8.20 9.45
C ALA A 224 -4.82 -7.98 7.95
N ALA A 225 -5.27 -6.86 7.39
CA ALA A 225 -5.09 -6.50 6.00
C ALA A 225 -3.60 -6.34 5.63
N PHE A 226 -2.84 -5.55 6.40
CA PHE A 226 -1.40 -5.37 6.15
C PHE A 226 -0.59 -6.65 6.39
N MET A 227 -0.93 -7.43 7.44
CA MET A 227 -0.29 -8.73 7.66
C MET A 227 -0.55 -9.71 6.52
N ALA A 228 -1.75 -9.69 5.91
CA ALA A 228 -2.07 -10.48 4.73
C ALA A 228 -1.29 -10.05 3.49
N ALA A 229 -0.98 -8.76 3.35
CA ALA A 229 -0.12 -8.25 2.29
C ALA A 229 1.32 -8.76 2.42
N GLY A 230 1.83 -8.84 3.64
CA GLY A 230 3.17 -9.37 3.94
C GLY A 230 4.27 -8.74 3.07
N PRO A 231 5.10 -9.56 2.37
CA PRO A 231 6.23 -9.05 1.58
C PRO A 231 5.81 -8.33 0.28
N TYR A 232 4.53 -8.33 -0.04
CA TYR A 232 4.01 -7.63 -1.22
C TYR A 232 3.63 -6.20 -0.93
N LEU A 233 3.52 -5.80 0.36
CA LEU A 233 3.17 -4.43 0.76
C LEU A 233 4.28 -3.45 0.38
N GLN A 234 4.01 -2.55 -0.57
CA GLN A 234 5.00 -1.61 -1.10
C GLN A 234 4.69 -0.16 -0.77
N HIS A 235 3.41 0.20 -0.59
CA HIS A 235 2.97 1.56 -0.35
C HIS A 235 1.76 1.59 0.57
N VAL A 236 1.53 2.72 1.22
CA VAL A 236 0.35 2.95 2.07
C VAL A 236 -0.16 4.36 1.83
N HIS A 237 -1.46 4.49 1.55
CA HIS A 237 -2.14 5.77 1.57
C HIS A 237 -2.85 6.02 2.90
N ILE A 238 -2.97 7.29 3.27
CA ILE A 238 -3.66 7.70 4.48
C ILE A 238 -4.50 8.96 4.27
N ALA A 239 -5.71 8.91 4.77
CA ALA A 239 -6.65 10.01 4.89
C ALA A 239 -7.51 9.83 6.14
N SER A 240 -8.36 10.80 6.48
CA SER A 240 -9.38 10.60 7.52
C SER A 240 -10.31 9.45 7.17
N ARG A 241 -10.77 8.74 8.18
CA ARG A 241 -11.53 7.49 8.03
C ARG A 241 -12.91 7.66 7.40
N GLY A 242 -13.55 8.79 7.57
CA GLY A 242 -14.94 8.98 7.16
C GLY A 242 -15.12 9.78 5.89
N ASN A 243 -14.28 10.80 5.66
CA ASN A 243 -14.54 11.81 4.64
C ASN A 243 -13.37 12.05 3.67
N ARG A 244 -12.28 11.27 3.74
CA ARG A 244 -11.08 11.40 2.89
C ARG A 244 -10.48 12.83 2.94
N VAL A 245 -10.56 13.45 4.11
CA VAL A 245 -9.90 14.72 4.41
C VAL A 245 -8.61 14.49 5.18
N MET A 246 -7.97 15.53 5.75
CA MET A 246 -6.73 15.36 6.50
C MET A 246 -6.93 14.44 7.73
N PRO A 247 -5.98 13.55 8.03
CA PRO A 247 -5.99 12.80 9.28
C PRO A 247 -6.18 13.71 10.49
N GLY A 248 -7.16 13.41 11.34
CA GLY A 248 -7.55 14.21 12.50
C GLY A 248 -8.78 15.09 12.27
N GLU A 249 -9.14 15.42 11.03
CA GLU A 249 -10.34 16.23 10.77
C GLU A 249 -11.67 15.50 11.03
N ASP A 250 -11.66 14.18 11.14
CA ASP A 250 -12.80 13.37 11.56
C ASP A 250 -12.77 13.01 13.07
N GLY A 251 -11.85 13.64 13.83
CA GLY A 251 -11.74 13.48 15.28
C GLY A 251 -11.33 12.08 15.69
N ASP A 252 -11.98 11.54 16.74
CA ASP A 252 -11.62 10.24 17.35
C ASP A 252 -11.76 9.04 16.40
N LYS A 253 -12.38 9.20 15.24
CA LYS A 253 -12.46 8.15 14.22
C LYS A 253 -11.12 7.91 13.53
N ASP A 254 -10.25 8.93 13.53
CA ASP A 254 -8.95 8.89 12.88
C ASP A 254 -7.90 8.21 13.77
N CYS A 255 -8.11 6.89 13.97
CA CYS A 255 -7.21 6.02 14.69
C CYS A 255 -6.56 5.04 13.71
N TYR A 256 -5.22 5.03 13.65
CA TYR A 256 -4.42 4.22 12.73
C TYR A 256 -3.47 3.26 13.46
N THR A 257 -3.50 3.23 14.80
CA THR A 257 -2.58 2.43 15.64
C THR A 257 -2.59 0.96 15.32
N ASP A 258 -3.76 0.39 14.95
CA ASP A 258 -3.88 -1.02 14.57
C ASP A 258 -3.08 -1.34 13.30
N GLY A 259 -3.20 -0.53 12.26
CA GLY A 259 -2.42 -0.65 11.04
C GLY A 259 -0.94 -0.35 11.24
N PHE A 260 -0.61 0.68 12.03
CA PHE A 260 0.78 1.04 12.35
C PHE A 260 1.51 -0.09 13.09
N ARG A 261 0.82 -0.80 13.99
CA ARG A 261 1.37 -1.99 14.65
C ARG A 261 1.76 -3.06 13.62
N ALA A 262 0.90 -3.33 12.63
CA ALA A 262 1.21 -4.27 11.57
C ALA A 262 2.41 -3.81 10.73
N LEU A 263 2.48 -2.53 10.35
CA LEU A 263 3.62 -1.99 9.60
C LEU A 263 4.94 -2.15 10.38
N LYS A 264 4.93 -1.92 11.70
CA LYS A 264 6.09 -2.15 12.55
C LYS A 264 6.48 -3.64 12.61
N GLU A 265 5.50 -4.54 12.78
CA GLU A 265 5.75 -5.99 12.82
C GLU A 265 6.28 -6.54 11.49
N LEU A 266 5.83 -6.00 10.36
CA LEU A 266 6.34 -6.33 9.04
C LEU A 266 7.74 -5.76 8.79
N GLY A 267 8.22 -4.84 9.62
CA GLY A 267 9.44 -4.10 9.35
C GLY A 267 9.31 -3.23 8.10
N TYR A 268 8.14 -2.64 7.85
CA TYR A 268 7.78 -1.91 6.64
C TYR A 268 8.72 -0.71 6.39
N PRO A 269 9.53 -0.71 5.32
CA PRO A 269 10.58 0.29 5.14
C PRO A 269 10.16 1.48 4.27
N ASN A 270 8.97 1.43 3.66
CA ASN A 270 8.52 2.38 2.65
C ASN A 270 7.67 3.51 3.25
N TYR A 271 6.81 4.11 2.47
CA TYR A 271 6.16 5.37 2.79
C TYR A 271 4.69 5.19 3.18
N VAL A 272 4.23 6.05 4.08
CA VAL A 272 2.81 6.33 4.34
C VAL A 272 2.51 7.70 3.75
N SER A 273 1.75 7.75 2.68
CA SER A 273 1.53 8.95 1.85
C SER A 273 0.13 9.51 2.06
N PHE A 274 0.05 10.81 2.25
CA PHE A 274 -1.23 11.51 2.35
C PHE A 274 -1.89 11.60 0.98
N GLU A 275 -3.08 11.01 0.87
CA GLU A 275 -3.98 11.11 -0.28
C GLU A 275 -5.35 11.60 0.19
N CYS A 276 -5.50 12.91 0.37
CA CYS A 276 -6.67 13.46 1.03
C CYS A 276 -7.01 14.89 0.61
N GLY A 277 -8.28 15.25 0.82
CA GLY A 277 -8.71 16.65 0.81
C GLY A 277 -8.31 17.38 2.09
N CYS A 278 -8.78 18.62 2.22
CA CYS A 278 -8.68 19.42 3.44
C CYS A 278 -10.00 20.16 3.61
N ARG A 279 -10.60 20.05 4.79
CA ARG A 279 -11.84 20.77 5.11
C ARG A 279 -11.57 22.19 5.59
N SER A 280 -10.44 22.35 6.27
CA SER A 280 -10.01 23.63 6.80
C SER A 280 -9.48 24.56 5.71
N ASP A 281 -9.71 25.87 5.87
CA ASP A 281 -9.12 26.91 5.01
C ASP A 281 -7.61 27.07 5.28
N ASP A 282 -7.15 26.76 6.52
CA ASP A 282 -5.72 26.75 6.86
C ASP A 282 -5.12 25.34 6.66
N ARG A 283 -4.83 25.03 5.39
CA ARG A 283 -4.24 23.76 4.99
C ARG A 283 -2.89 23.50 5.66
N ALA A 284 -2.07 24.52 5.83
CA ALA A 284 -0.73 24.36 6.38
C ALA A 284 -0.76 23.98 7.86
N ALA A 285 -1.59 24.65 8.66
CA ALA A 285 -1.77 24.30 10.08
C ALA A 285 -2.42 22.91 10.21
N THR A 286 -3.40 22.57 9.36
CA THR A 286 -4.07 21.26 9.40
C THR A 286 -3.12 20.13 9.05
N LEU A 287 -2.27 20.30 8.03
CA LEU A 287 -1.23 19.32 7.69
C LEU A 287 -0.23 19.12 8.84
N THR A 288 0.19 20.22 9.49
CA THR A 288 1.10 20.13 10.63
C THR A 288 0.47 19.31 11.76
N ALA A 289 -0.79 19.58 12.10
CA ALA A 289 -1.51 18.82 13.13
C ALA A 289 -1.70 17.35 12.75
N ALA A 290 -1.99 17.06 11.46
CA ALA A 290 -2.11 15.69 10.97
C ALA A 290 -0.78 14.92 11.07
N VAL A 291 0.34 15.53 10.71
CA VAL A 291 1.67 14.92 10.85
C VAL A 291 1.99 14.60 12.31
N ASP A 292 1.70 15.53 13.23
CA ASP A 292 1.91 15.32 14.67
C ASP A 292 1.02 14.19 15.21
N LEU A 293 -0.24 14.11 14.78
CA LEU A 293 -1.16 13.03 15.13
C LEU A 293 -0.60 11.67 14.68
N LEU A 294 -0.15 11.55 13.43
CA LEU A 294 0.37 10.29 12.92
C LEU A 294 1.65 9.86 13.62
N ARG A 295 2.58 10.78 13.90
CA ARG A 295 3.79 10.49 14.68
C ARG A 295 3.45 9.98 16.08
N LYS A 296 2.52 10.67 16.77
CA LYS A 296 2.04 10.23 18.08
C LYS A 296 1.45 8.83 18.02
N GLN A 297 0.54 8.56 17.10
CA GLN A 297 -0.09 7.24 16.97
C GLN A 297 0.90 6.16 16.53
N TRP A 298 1.91 6.51 15.74
CA TRP A 298 3.01 5.60 15.45
C TRP A 298 3.79 5.21 16.70
N ASP A 299 4.12 6.16 17.55
CA ASP A 299 4.86 5.88 18.79
C ASP A 299 4.06 5.02 19.78
N GLU A 300 2.74 5.16 19.77
CA GLU A 300 1.79 4.41 20.61
C GLU A 300 1.49 2.98 20.08
N ALA A 301 1.78 2.67 18.81
CA ALA A 301 1.45 1.41 18.13
C ALA A 301 2.47 0.22 18.45
#